data_64d98ce3da770a64dbae5201754b2d57
#
_entry.id   64d98ce3da770a64dbae5201754b2d57
#
_cell.length_a   1.000
_cell.length_b   1.000
_cell.length_c   1.000
_cell.angle_alpha   90.00
_cell.angle_beta   90.00
_cell.angle_gamma   90.00
#
_symmetry.space_group_name_H-M   'P 1'
#
loop_
_entity.id
_entity.type
_entity.pdbx_description
1 polymer ?
#
loop_
_entity_poly.entity_id
_entity_poly.type
_entity_poly.pdbx_seq_one_letter_code
_entity_poly.pdbx_strand_id
1 'polypeptide(L)'
;IAKKADLKCPVITMDSGGLNGGFAEGYSKAAIKLLESLQLDKSKNPSLKVNLIGLTPFYFNGKNDAEEIIRLLKLCCCDINVILGCGSPYDKIKTLTDASLNIVIHEELGLGIARYLKENYDMPYICAGVPYGTDGTQEWISKIAECLPLSDEQVLYEAKEVQKKLMYWNNDMRCQWGNLWFDEVITAAPPTTAMCFADTLVREWIDTG
;
A
#
# COMPACT_ATOMS: atom_id res chain seq x y z
N ILE A 1 -9.47 -25.35 -23.96
CA ILE A 1 -9.98 -26.06 -22.75
C ILE A 1 -11.23 -25.35 -22.24
N ALA A 2 -11.24 -24.04 -22.00
CA ALA A 2 -12.38 -23.29 -21.47
C ALA A 2 -13.65 -23.41 -22.31
N LYS A 3 -13.55 -23.38 -23.65
CA LYS A 3 -14.69 -23.59 -24.58
C LYS A 3 -15.31 -24.99 -24.52
N LYS A 4 -14.60 -26.01 -23.96
CA LYS A 4 -15.09 -27.38 -23.82
C LYS A 4 -15.72 -27.65 -22.44
N ALA A 5 -15.60 -26.76 -21.50
CA ALA A 5 -15.96 -26.99 -20.09
C ALA A 5 -17.26 -26.29 -19.68
N ASP A 6 -18.15 -25.89 -20.55
CA ASP A 6 -19.46 -25.24 -20.27
C ASP A 6 -19.49 -24.44 -18.97
N LEU A 7 -18.48 -23.57 -18.79
CA LEU A 7 -18.29 -22.80 -17.57
C LEU A 7 -19.31 -21.67 -17.50
N LYS A 8 -20.04 -21.60 -16.39
CA LYS A 8 -21.03 -20.52 -16.12
C LYS A 8 -20.40 -19.22 -15.61
N CYS A 9 -19.07 -19.14 -15.52
CA CYS A 9 -18.33 -17.96 -15.10
C CYS A 9 -17.44 -17.43 -16.23
N PRO A 10 -17.13 -16.12 -16.26
CA PRO A 10 -16.18 -15.57 -17.20
C PRO A 10 -14.79 -16.18 -16.99
N VAL A 11 -14.13 -16.50 -18.10
CA VAL A 11 -12.78 -17.07 -18.09
C VAL A 11 -11.81 -16.06 -18.67
N ILE A 12 -10.87 -15.62 -17.83
CA ILE A 12 -9.80 -14.72 -18.22
C ILE A 12 -8.56 -15.56 -18.50
N THR A 13 -7.99 -15.39 -19.69
CA THR A 13 -6.72 -16.05 -20.05
C THR A 13 -5.61 -15.01 -20.12
N MET A 14 -4.46 -15.36 -19.58
CA MET A 14 -3.25 -14.54 -19.70
C MET A 14 -2.04 -15.44 -19.99
N ASP A 15 -1.08 -14.88 -20.72
CA ASP A 15 0.21 -15.52 -20.89
C ASP A 15 1.06 -15.23 -19.63
N SER A 16 1.29 -16.27 -18.85
CA SER A 16 2.00 -16.21 -17.57
C SER A 16 3.15 -17.21 -17.51
N GLY A 17 3.82 -17.43 -18.62
CA GLY A 17 5.02 -18.28 -18.65
C GLY A 17 6.06 -17.78 -17.64
N GLY A 18 6.54 -18.67 -16.74
CA GLY A 18 7.47 -18.33 -15.66
C GLY A 18 8.83 -17.76 -16.11
N LEU A 19 9.10 -17.77 -17.41
CA LEU A 19 10.30 -17.15 -18.01
C LEU A 19 10.05 -15.69 -18.48
N ASN A 20 8.81 -15.21 -18.42
CA ASN A 20 8.40 -13.91 -19.00
C ASN A 20 8.28 -12.79 -17.97
N GLY A 21 8.80 -12.95 -16.76
CA GLY A 21 8.76 -11.93 -15.70
C GLY A 21 8.67 -12.50 -14.30
N GLY A 22 8.85 -11.62 -13.31
CA GLY A 22 8.76 -11.94 -11.89
C GLY A 22 7.33 -11.87 -11.34
N PHE A 23 7.21 -12.12 -10.03
CA PHE A 23 5.94 -12.06 -9.29
C PHE A 23 5.22 -10.72 -9.46
N ALA A 24 5.93 -9.60 -9.31
CA ALA A 24 5.34 -8.26 -9.38
C ALA A 24 4.73 -7.96 -10.75
N GLU A 25 5.43 -8.32 -11.82
CA GLU A 25 4.93 -8.16 -13.19
C GLU A 25 3.70 -9.05 -13.45
N GLY A 26 3.75 -10.30 -13.01
CA GLY A 26 2.61 -11.22 -13.11
C GLY A 26 1.38 -10.72 -12.35
N TYR A 27 1.58 -10.21 -11.14
CA TYR A 27 0.53 -9.61 -10.32
C TYR A 27 -0.14 -8.43 -11.03
N SER A 28 0.65 -7.48 -11.51
CA SER A 28 0.14 -6.29 -12.19
C SER A 28 -0.61 -6.65 -13.47
N LYS A 29 -0.05 -7.54 -14.29
CA LYS A 29 -0.71 -8.05 -15.51
C LYS A 29 -2.03 -8.74 -15.20
N ALA A 30 -2.08 -9.61 -14.20
CA ALA A 30 -3.30 -10.31 -13.81
C ALA A 30 -4.39 -9.36 -13.32
N ALA A 31 -4.04 -8.36 -12.51
CA ALA A 31 -4.97 -7.35 -12.04
C ALA A 31 -5.53 -6.51 -13.20
N ILE A 32 -4.69 -6.06 -14.13
CA ILE A 32 -5.15 -5.31 -15.32
C ILE A 32 -6.09 -6.16 -16.16
N LYS A 33 -5.75 -7.43 -16.42
CA LYS A 33 -6.63 -8.34 -17.15
C LYS A 33 -7.98 -8.57 -16.48
N LEU A 34 -7.99 -8.64 -15.17
CA LEU A 34 -9.24 -8.68 -14.39
C LEU A 34 -10.06 -7.40 -14.60
N LEU A 35 -9.45 -6.23 -14.48
CA LEU A 35 -10.13 -4.94 -14.67
C LEU A 35 -10.66 -4.77 -16.10
N GLU A 36 -9.89 -5.15 -17.12
CA GLU A 36 -10.36 -5.19 -18.53
C GLU A 36 -11.61 -6.05 -18.69
N SER A 37 -11.67 -7.20 -18.02
CA SER A 37 -12.81 -8.11 -18.12
C SER A 37 -14.07 -7.59 -17.42
N LEU A 38 -13.90 -6.72 -16.42
CA LEU A 38 -15.01 -6.15 -15.65
C LEU A 38 -15.74 -5.03 -16.39
N GLN A 39 -15.10 -4.37 -17.37
CA GLN A 39 -15.67 -3.24 -18.13
C GLN A 39 -16.30 -2.22 -17.16
N LEU A 40 -15.48 -1.68 -16.24
CA LEU A 40 -15.96 -0.75 -15.22
C LEU A 40 -16.59 0.49 -15.85
N ASP A 41 -17.69 0.95 -15.28
CA ASP A 41 -18.27 2.23 -15.66
C ASP A 41 -17.48 3.39 -15.05
N LYS A 42 -17.28 4.46 -15.81
CA LYS A 42 -16.66 5.67 -15.30
C LYS A 42 -17.62 6.36 -14.34
N SER A 43 -17.22 6.54 -13.08
CA SER A 43 -18.04 7.25 -12.11
C SER A 43 -18.16 8.74 -12.50
N LYS A 44 -19.37 9.27 -12.46
CA LYS A 44 -19.65 10.70 -12.72
C LYS A 44 -19.37 11.57 -11.49
N ASN A 45 -19.52 11.00 -10.30
CA ASN A 45 -19.35 11.69 -9.02
C ASN A 45 -18.62 10.75 -8.05
N PRO A 46 -17.30 10.65 -8.10
CA PRO A 46 -16.55 9.84 -7.17
C PRO A 46 -16.75 10.34 -5.74
N SER A 47 -16.91 9.42 -4.81
CA SER A 47 -17.01 9.72 -3.37
C SER A 47 -15.62 9.99 -2.80
N LEU A 48 -15.55 10.73 -1.66
CA LEU A 48 -14.31 10.95 -0.91
C LEU A 48 -13.82 9.64 -0.24
N LYS A 49 -13.58 8.63 -1.05
CA LYS A 49 -13.04 7.31 -0.66
C LYS A 49 -11.78 7.04 -1.42
N VAL A 50 -10.97 6.16 -0.90
CA VAL A 50 -9.73 5.74 -1.55
C VAL A 50 -9.76 4.25 -1.92
N ASN A 51 -9.04 3.91 -2.97
CA ASN A 51 -8.67 2.52 -3.22
C ASN A 51 -7.21 2.31 -2.78
N LEU A 52 -6.92 1.13 -2.22
CA LEU A 52 -5.57 0.68 -1.95
C LEU A 52 -5.12 -0.29 -3.05
N ILE A 53 -4.00 0.01 -3.69
CA ILE A 53 -3.46 -0.75 -4.81
C ILE A 53 -2.02 -1.18 -4.51
N GLY A 54 -1.68 -2.41 -4.89
CA GLY A 54 -0.35 -2.94 -4.67
C GLY A 54 -0.14 -3.54 -3.29
N LEU A 55 -1.20 -3.92 -2.58
CA LEU A 55 -1.13 -4.74 -1.38
C LEU A 55 -1.27 -6.21 -1.74
N THR A 56 -0.50 -7.07 -1.06
CA THR A 56 -0.58 -8.52 -1.24
C THR A 56 -0.27 -9.27 0.06
N PRO A 57 -1.01 -10.34 0.38
CA PRO A 57 -0.71 -11.16 1.55
C PRO A 57 0.52 -12.05 1.36
N PHE A 58 1.12 -12.08 0.15
CA PHE A 58 2.28 -12.91 -0.16
C PHE A 58 3.61 -12.26 0.20
N TYR A 59 3.63 -10.95 0.49
CA TYR A 59 4.82 -10.30 1.04
C TYR A 59 4.96 -10.60 2.52
N PHE A 60 6.20 -10.60 3.02
CA PHE A 60 6.46 -10.75 4.44
C PHE A 60 5.67 -9.68 5.22
N ASN A 61 4.96 -10.12 6.24
CA ASN A 61 4.07 -9.28 7.08
C ASN A 61 2.91 -8.57 6.33
N GLY A 62 2.71 -8.81 5.05
CA GLY A 62 1.79 -8.06 4.18
C GLY A 62 0.34 -7.99 4.68
N LYS A 63 -0.11 -8.98 5.46
CA LYS A 63 -1.44 -8.94 6.09
C LYS A 63 -1.49 -7.90 7.21
N ASN A 64 -0.51 -7.88 8.11
CA ASN A 64 -0.47 -6.93 9.22
C ASN A 64 -0.23 -5.51 8.71
N ASP A 65 0.62 -5.34 7.69
CA ASP A 65 0.85 -4.04 7.05
C ASP A 65 -0.45 -3.50 6.44
N ALA A 66 -1.23 -4.36 5.79
CA ALA A 66 -2.54 -3.96 5.26
C ALA A 66 -3.52 -3.57 6.38
N GLU A 67 -3.58 -4.32 7.48
CA GLU A 67 -4.42 -4.03 8.64
C GLU A 67 -4.03 -2.68 9.28
N GLU A 68 -2.74 -2.39 9.40
CA GLU A 68 -2.25 -1.13 9.96
C GLU A 68 -2.53 0.06 9.03
N ILE A 69 -2.30 -0.07 7.74
CA ILE A 69 -2.65 0.96 6.75
C ILE A 69 -4.16 1.28 6.80
N ILE A 70 -5.01 0.25 6.89
CA ILE A 70 -6.44 0.43 7.04
C ILE A 70 -6.78 1.17 8.35
N ARG A 71 -6.11 0.84 9.45
CA ARG A 71 -6.29 1.47 10.75
C ARG A 71 -5.92 2.96 10.68
N LEU A 72 -4.76 3.29 10.12
CA LEU A 72 -4.28 4.66 9.97
C LEU A 72 -5.24 5.52 9.13
N LEU A 73 -5.70 5.02 7.98
CA LEU A 73 -6.67 5.74 7.15
C LEU A 73 -7.99 5.98 7.88
N LYS A 74 -8.48 5.00 8.64
CA LYS A 74 -9.70 5.16 9.45
C LYS A 74 -9.53 6.22 10.54
N LEU A 75 -8.36 6.29 11.20
CA LEU A 75 -8.06 7.35 12.18
C LEU A 75 -8.08 8.73 11.52
N CYS A 76 -7.69 8.83 10.26
CA CYS A 76 -7.77 10.06 9.47
C CYS A 76 -9.17 10.34 8.89
N CYS A 77 -10.19 9.60 9.32
CA CYS A 77 -11.56 9.69 8.77
C CYS A 77 -11.63 9.42 7.26
N CYS A 78 -10.70 8.64 6.73
CA CYS A 78 -10.65 8.28 5.31
C CYS A 78 -11.30 6.92 5.07
N ASP A 79 -12.38 6.92 4.31
CA ASP A 79 -13.08 5.70 3.93
C ASP A 79 -12.36 4.95 2.81
N ILE A 80 -12.25 3.63 2.97
CA ILE A 80 -11.66 2.75 1.95
C ILE A 80 -12.78 2.13 1.12
N ASN A 81 -12.68 2.31 -0.21
CA ASN A 81 -13.59 1.69 -1.15
C ASN A 81 -13.16 0.26 -1.49
N VAL A 82 -12.01 0.09 -2.15
CA VAL A 82 -11.49 -1.21 -2.59
C VAL A 82 -10.05 -1.39 -2.14
N ILE A 83 -9.73 -2.60 -1.69
CA ILE A 83 -8.35 -3.05 -1.49
C ILE A 83 -8.07 -4.11 -2.56
N LEU A 84 -7.43 -3.68 -3.64
CA LEU A 84 -7.23 -4.54 -4.79
C LEU A 84 -6.12 -5.57 -4.51
N GLY A 85 -6.46 -6.84 -4.63
CA GLY A 85 -5.53 -7.96 -4.43
C GLY A 85 -5.35 -8.41 -2.97
N CYS A 86 -5.97 -7.70 -1.99
CA CYS A 86 -5.85 -8.04 -0.58
C CYS A 86 -7.17 -7.80 0.18
N GLY A 87 -8.12 -8.72 0.02
CA GLY A 87 -9.29 -8.78 0.90
C GLY A 87 -10.61 -8.24 0.36
N SER A 88 -10.64 -7.44 -0.71
CA SER A 88 -11.92 -7.02 -1.30
C SER A 88 -12.56 -8.14 -2.12
N PRO A 89 -13.84 -8.44 -1.90
CA PRO A 89 -14.56 -9.43 -2.71
C PRO A 89 -14.75 -8.95 -4.16
N TYR A 90 -14.91 -9.89 -5.08
CA TYR A 90 -15.04 -9.63 -6.51
C TYR A 90 -16.10 -8.58 -6.88
N ASP A 91 -17.26 -8.65 -6.25
CA ASP A 91 -18.32 -7.67 -6.54
C ASP A 91 -17.96 -6.25 -6.08
N LYS A 92 -17.13 -6.13 -5.04
CA LYS A 92 -16.64 -4.83 -4.57
C LYS A 92 -15.66 -4.19 -5.57
N ILE A 93 -14.90 -5.00 -6.32
CA ILE A 93 -13.97 -4.49 -7.33
C ILE A 93 -14.71 -3.73 -8.44
N LYS A 94 -15.96 -4.07 -8.72
CA LYS A 94 -16.80 -3.36 -9.70
C LYS A 94 -17.07 -1.90 -9.32
N THR A 95 -16.97 -1.55 -8.04
CA THR A 95 -17.14 -0.17 -7.55
C THR A 95 -15.83 0.62 -7.48
N LEU A 96 -14.76 0.11 -8.08
CA LEU A 96 -13.43 0.69 -7.98
C LEU A 96 -13.40 2.16 -8.46
N THR A 97 -14.16 2.48 -9.49
CA THR A 97 -14.27 3.83 -10.05
C THR A 97 -15.06 4.82 -9.17
N ASP A 98 -15.72 4.37 -8.10
CA ASP A 98 -16.44 5.25 -7.19
C ASP A 98 -15.53 5.99 -6.20
N ALA A 99 -14.26 5.63 -6.12
CA ALA A 99 -13.26 6.31 -5.30
C ALA A 99 -12.67 7.53 -5.99
N SER A 100 -12.32 8.55 -5.21
CA SER A 100 -11.70 9.77 -5.71
C SER A 100 -10.18 9.68 -5.88
N LEU A 101 -9.51 8.70 -5.22
CA LEU A 101 -8.06 8.56 -5.27
C LEU A 101 -7.64 7.09 -5.17
N ASN A 102 -6.62 6.72 -5.92
CA ASN A 102 -5.92 5.45 -5.78
C ASN A 102 -4.61 5.68 -5.03
N ILE A 103 -4.39 4.97 -3.92
CA ILE A 103 -3.15 4.99 -3.14
C ILE A 103 -2.35 3.74 -3.50
N VAL A 104 -1.21 3.92 -4.12
CA VAL A 104 -0.27 2.84 -4.46
C VAL A 104 0.67 2.64 -3.27
N ILE A 105 0.64 1.43 -2.70
CA ILE A 105 1.46 1.06 -1.55
C ILE A 105 2.79 0.47 -2.01
N HIS A 106 2.79 -0.62 -2.76
CA HIS A 106 3.99 -1.18 -3.37
C HIS A 106 4.00 -0.83 -4.86
N GLU A 107 4.92 0.04 -5.25
CA GLU A 107 4.99 0.56 -6.63
C GLU A 107 5.22 -0.56 -7.64
N GLU A 108 6.08 -1.51 -7.32
CA GLU A 108 6.38 -2.65 -8.18
C GLU A 108 5.15 -3.50 -8.50
N LEU A 109 4.14 -3.51 -7.63
CA LEU A 109 2.87 -4.21 -7.81
C LEU A 109 1.79 -3.33 -8.42
N GLY A 110 1.69 -2.09 -7.92
CA GLY A 110 0.51 -1.24 -8.09
C GLY A 110 0.64 -0.16 -9.16
N LEU A 111 1.85 0.31 -9.49
CA LEU A 111 2.02 1.44 -10.39
C LEU A 111 1.45 1.20 -11.79
N GLY A 112 1.66 0.00 -12.35
CA GLY A 112 1.09 -0.36 -13.65
C GLY A 112 -0.44 -0.35 -13.64
N ILE A 113 -1.04 -0.83 -12.55
CA ILE A 113 -2.49 -0.85 -12.36
C ILE A 113 -3.03 0.59 -12.23
N ALA A 114 -2.36 1.43 -11.43
CA ALA A 114 -2.77 2.82 -11.23
C ALA A 114 -2.70 3.65 -12.53
N ARG A 115 -1.66 3.45 -13.34
CA ARG A 115 -1.55 4.05 -14.69
C ARG A 115 -2.69 3.60 -15.60
N TYR A 116 -2.98 2.30 -15.65
CA TYR A 116 -4.11 1.76 -16.40
C TYR A 116 -5.43 2.43 -16.00
N LEU A 117 -5.69 2.58 -14.69
CA LEU A 117 -6.89 3.24 -14.18
C LEU A 117 -6.92 4.74 -14.50
N LYS A 118 -5.78 5.41 -14.49
CA LYS A 118 -5.68 6.82 -14.89
C LYS A 118 -5.99 7.00 -16.38
N GLU A 119 -5.42 6.18 -17.24
CA GLU A 119 -5.57 6.26 -18.69
C GLU A 119 -6.99 5.93 -19.16
N ASN A 120 -7.62 4.90 -18.58
CA ASN A 120 -8.91 4.41 -19.05
C ASN A 120 -10.12 5.03 -18.31
N TYR A 121 -9.95 5.39 -17.03
CA TYR A 121 -11.04 5.88 -16.18
C TYR A 121 -10.80 7.28 -15.62
N ASP A 122 -9.64 7.90 -15.93
CA ASP A 122 -9.22 9.22 -15.43
C ASP A 122 -9.10 9.29 -13.90
N MET A 123 -8.84 8.17 -13.24
CA MET A 123 -8.70 8.10 -11.79
C MET A 123 -7.32 8.63 -11.36
N PRO A 124 -7.25 9.62 -10.45
CA PRO A 124 -5.97 10.08 -9.92
C PRO A 124 -5.34 9.02 -9.03
N TYR A 125 -4.01 9.05 -8.93
CA TYR A 125 -3.27 8.18 -8.02
C TYR A 125 -2.04 8.89 -7.43
N ILE A 126 -1.62 8.38 -6.27
CA ILE A 126 -0.35 8.72 -5.62
C ILE A 126 0.43 7.47 -5.28
N CYS A 127 1.75 7.53 -5.34
CA CYS A 127 2.64 6.51 -4.80
C CYS A 127 3.04 6.93 -3.39
N ALA A 128 2.37 6.35 -2.40
CA ALA A 128 2.57 6.73 -1.02
C ALA A 128 3.63 5.89 -0.29
N GLY A 129 3.87 4.65 -0.76
CA GLY A 129 4.77 3.72 -0.09
C GLY A 129 4.13 3.08 1.14
N VAL A 130 4.96 2.46 1.97
CA VAL A 130 4.56 1.82 3.23
C VAL A 130 4.90 2.75 4.40
N PRO A 131 3.97 3.04 5.33
CA PRO A 131 4.19 3.96 6.46
C PRO A 131 4.96 3.25 7.59
N TYR A 132 6.30 3.22 7.50
CA TYR A 132 7.15 2.71 8.58
C TYR A 132 7.66 3.82 9.47
N GLY A 133 7.68 3.54 10.78
CA GLY A 133 8.12 4.47 11.81
C GLY A 133 7.19 5.66 12.01
N THR A 134 7.52 6.53 12.98
CA THR A 134 6.68 7.68 13.32
C THR A 134 6.75 8.77 12.27
N ASP A 135 7.95 9.09 11.79
CA ASP A 135 8.18 10.14 10.80
C ASP A 135 7.69 9.70 9.42
N GLY A 136 7.99 8.45 9.01
CA GLY A 136 7.49 7.89 7.76
C GLY A 136 5.97 7.82 7.71
N THR A 137 5.30 7.53 8.84
CA THR A 137 3.83 7.56 8.95
C THR A 137 3.28 8.97 8.80
N GLN A 138 3.91 9.97 9.41
CA GLN A 138 3.47 11.37 9.28
C GLN A 138 3.61 11.87 7.83
N GLU A 139 4.73 11.59 7.18
CA GLU A 139 4.94 11.95 5.78
C GLU A 139 3.95 11.23 4.86
N TRP A 140 3.68 9.96 5.12
CA TRP A 140 2.71 9.16 4.36
C TRP A 140 1.31 9.79 4.41
N ILE A 141 0.86 10.20 5.60
CA ILE A 141 -0.42 10.86 5.78
C ILE A 141 -0.42 12.25 5.14
N SER A 142 0.67 13.02 5.27
CA SER A 142 0.80 14.33 4.65
C SER A 142 0.68 14.26 3.12
N LYS A 143 1.31 13.29 2.48
CA LYS A 143 1.16 13.04 1.03
C LYS A 143 -0.29 12.77 0.62
N ILE A 144 -1.04 12.04 1.42
CA ILE A 144 -2.46 11.76 1.13
C ILE A 144 -3.31 13.00 1.38
N ALA A 145 -3.00 13.78 2.43
CA ALA A 145 -3.70 15.00 2.78
C ALA A 145 -3.56 16.12 1.72
N GLU A 146 -2.51 16.10 0.92
CA GLU A 146 -2.37 16.98 -0.25
C GLU A 146 -3.44 16.72 -1.32
N CYS A 147 -3.97 15.50 -1.37
CA CYS A 147 -4.96 15.06 -2.37
C CYS A 147 -6.39 15.01 -1.83
N LEU A 148 -6.56 14.83 -0.52
CA LEU A 148 -7.86 14.62 0.13
C LEU A 148 -7.93 15.36 1.47
N PRO A 149 -9.10 15.90 1.85
CA PRO A 149 -9.30 16.49 3.16
C PRO A 149 -9.30 15.39 4.25
N LEU A 150 -8.16 15.19 4.91
CA LEU A 150 -7.98 14.25 6.01
C LEU A 150 -7.93 14.97 7.35
N SER A 151 -8.34 14.26 8.42
CA SER A 151 -8.10 14.65 9.80
C SER A 151 -6.89 13.85 10.31
N ASP A 152 -5.77 14.50 10.55
CA ASP A 152 -4.53 13.87 11.00
C ASP A 152 -4.30 13.96 12.51
N GLU A 153 -5.14 14.68 13.24
CA GLU A 153 -4.98 14.97 14.68
C GLU A 153 -4.77 13.70 15.53
N GLN A 154 -5.59 12.67 15.31
CA GLN A 154 -5.50 11.43 16.07
C GLN A 154 -4.21 10.66 15.78
N VAL A 155 -3.77 10.64 14.53
CA VAL A 155 -2.52 9.96 14.15
C VAL A 155 -1.31 10.72 14.68
N LEU A 156 -1.30 12.04 14.61
CA LEU A 156 -0.25 12.86 15.19
C LEU A 156 -0.16 12.69 16.73
N TYR A 157 -1.29 12.55 17.40
CA TYR A 157 -1.32 12.24 18.82
C TYR A 157 -0.70 10.87 19.12
N GLU A 158 -1.13 9.83 18.41
CA GLU A 158 -0.57 8.48 18.58
C GLU A 158 0.93 8.42 18.26
N ALA A 159 1.38 9.08 17.19
CA ALA A 159 2.79 9.16 16.84
C ALA A 159 3.64 9.75 17.97
N LYS A 160 3.19 10.85 18.58
CA LYS A 160 3.86 11.47 19.75
C LYS A 160 3.94 10.53 20.94
N GLU A 161 2.88 9.79 21.23
CA GLU A 161 2.88 8.82 22.35
C GLU A 161 3.80 7.64 22.08
N VAL A 162 3.86 7.14 20.83
CA VAL A 162 4.81 6.09 20.42
C VAL A 162 6.24 6.61 20.52
N GLN A 163 6.51 7.81 20.01
CA GLN A 163 7.84 8.43 20.06
C GLN A 163 8.36 8.58 21.50
N LYS A 164 7.51 9.01 22.45
CA LYS A 164 7.88 9.04 23.87
C LYS A 164 8.27 7.66 24.41
N LYS A 165 7.53 6.61 24.05
CA LYS A 165 7.84 5.25 24.45
C LYS A 165 9.15 4.76 23.84
N LEU A 166 9.38 5.04 22.55
CA LEU A 166 10.64 4.68 21.86
C LEU A 166 11.84 5.38 22.47
N MET A 167 11.73 6.67 22.83
CA MET A 167 12.80 7.39 23.53
C MET A 167 13.12 6.74 24.89
N TYR A 168 12.11 6.34 25.66
CA TYR A 168 12.30 5.64 26.92
C TYR A 168 13.04 4.31 26.70
N TRP A 169 12.61 3.48 25.75
CA TRP A 169 13.24 2.22 25.42
C TRP A 169 14.68 2.38 24.91
N ASN A 170 14.93 3.36 24.04
CA ASN A 170 16.27 3.65 23.54
C ASN A 170 17.22 4.04 24.69
N ASN A 171 16.78 4.88 25.62
CA ASN A 171 17.61 5.26 26.77
C ASN A 171 17.89 4.07 27.68
N ASP A 172 16.89 3.21 27.93
CA ASP A 172 17.05 2.02 28.77
C ASP A 172 17.98 1.00 28.09
N MET A 173 17.81 0.76 26.79
CA MET A 173 18.67 -0.13 26.00
C MET A 173 20.12 0.38 25.94
N ARG A 174 20.35 1.67 25.75
CA ARG A 174 21.69 2.27 25.78
C ARG A 174 22.35 2.10 27.16
N CYS A 175 21.60 2.20 28.24
CA CYS A 175 22.12 1.99 29.59
C CYS A 175 22.46 0.52 29.87
N GLN A 176 21.69 -0.44 29.34
CA GLN A 176 21.86 -1.85 29.61
C GLN A 176 22.88 -2.56 28.72
N TRP A 177 22.97 -2.17 27.44
CA TRP A 177 23.74 -2.89 26.42
C TRP A 177 25.01 -2.14 25.97
N GLY A 178 25.22 -0.93 26.44
CA GLY A 178 26.31 -0.06 25.99
C GLY A 178 26.10 0.42 24.56
N ASN A 179 27.13 1.02 23.99
CA ASN A 179 27.10 1.48 22.60
C ASN A 179 27.32 0.30 21.66
N LEU A 180 26.25 -0.39 21.31
CA LEU A 180 26.26 -1.33 20.16
C LEU A 180 26.18 -0.48 18.89
N TRP A 181 27.30 -0.28 18.23
CA TRP A 181 27.36 0.35 16.93
C TRP A 181 27.19 -0.71 15.86
N PHE A 182 26.22 -0.49 14.97
CA PHE A 182 26.12 -1.25 13.73
C PHE A 182 26.74 -0.43 12.63
N ASP A 183 27.87 -0.87 12.07
CA ASP A 183 28.50 -0.20 10.94
C ASP A 183 27.74 -0.43 9.64
N GLU A 184 26.92 -1.49 9.58
CA GLU A 184 26.17 -1.87 8.39
C GLU A 184 24.87 -2.61 8.75
N VAL A 185 23.77 -2.26 8.09
CA VAL A 185 22.49 -2.96 8.17
C VAL A 185 22.10 -3.46 6.78
N ILE A 186 21.95 -4.78 6.62
CA ILE A 186 21.52 -5.39 5.36
C ILE A 186 20.04 -5.70 5.43
N THR A 187 19.26 -5.14 4.50
CA THR A 187 17.82 -5.36 4.40
C THR A 187 17.48 -6.15 3.14
N ALA A 188 16.75 -7.25 3.28
CA ALA A 188 16.24 -8.04 2.18
C ALA A 188 14.70 -8.00 2.20
N ALA A 189 14.11 -7.18 1.34
CA ALA A 189 12.67 -6.98 1.26
C ALA A 189 12.26 -6.60 -0.18
N PRO A 190 10.96 -6.60 -0.53
CA PRO A 190 10.49 -6.02 -1.78
C PRO A 190 10.95 -4.56 -1.93
N PRO A 191 11.17 -4.06 -3.16
CA PRO A 191 11.82 -2.76 -3.39
C PRO A 191 11.22 -1.60 -2.60
N THR A 192 9.91 -1.40 -2.66
CA THR A 192 9.24 -0.32 -1.92
C THR A 192 9.39 -0.48 -0.41
N THR A 193 9.22 -1.69 0.12
CA THR A 193 9.41 -1.99 1.55
C THR A 193 10.83 -1.69 2.00
N ALA A 194 11.84 -2.14 1.24
CA ALA A 194 13.24 -1.92 1.56
C ALA A 194 13.60 -0.42 1.60
N MET A 195 13.10 0.35 0.65
CA MET A 195 13.33 1.80 0.61
C MET A 195 12.69 2.52 1.81
N CYS A 196 11.42 2.26 2.10
CA CYS A 196 10.72 2.89 3.22
C CYS A 196 11.35 2.51 4.56
N PHE A 197 11.75 1.24 4.74
CA PHE A 197 12.39 0.77 5.96
C PHE A 197 13.79 1.36 6.15
N ALA A 198 14.59 1.43 5.08
CA ALA A 198 15.93 2.04 5.13
C ALA A 198 15.85 3.52 5.49
N ASP A 199 14.91 4.26 4.91
CA ASP A 199 14.67 5.67 5.23
C ASP A 199 14.30 5.87 6.72
N THR A 200 13.42 5.02 7.24
CA THR A 200 13.04 5.02 8.66
C THR A 200 14.24 4.72 9.57
N LEU A 201 15.07 3.72 9.23
CA LEU A 201 16.27 3.41 10.01
C LEU A 201 17.24 4.59 10.08
N VAL A 202 17.46 5.27 8.95
CA VAL A 202 18.35 6.44 8.91
C VAL A 202 17.81 7.55 9.81
N ARG A 203 16.55 7.92 9.66
CA ARG A 203 15.95 9.04 10.37
C ARG A 203 15.77 8.79 11.87
N GLU A 204 15.22 7.65 12.24
CA GLU A 204 14.80 7.39 13.62
C GLU A 204 15.90 6.74 14.48
N TRP A 205 16.89 6.09 13.86
CA TRP A 205 17.91 5.33 14.59
C TRP A 205 19.33 5.88 14.45
N ILE A 206 19.68 6.46 13.31
CA ILE A 206 21.04 6.96 13.04
C ILE A 206 21.13 8.43 13.43
N ASP A 207 20.18 9.27 13.04
CA ASP A 207 20.23 10.73 13.29
C ASP A 207 19.94 11.12 14.75
N THR A 208 19.38 10.23 15.56
CA THR A 208 19.17 10.45 17.00
C THR A 208 20.38 10.06 17.88
N GLY A 209 21.50 9.66 17.28
CA GLY A 209 22.79 9.33 17.92
C GLY A 209 23.70 10.53 18.08
#